data_508a3eed3b4392d6c06dc6217896a606
#
_entry.id   508a3eed3b4392d6c06dc6217896a606
#
_cell.length_a   1.000
_cell.length_b   1.000
_cell.length_c   1.000
_cell.angle_alpha   90.00
_cell.angle_beta   90.00
_cell.angle_gamma   90.00
#
_symmetry.space_group_name_H-M   'P 1'
#
loop_
_entity.id
_entity.type
_entity.pdbx_description
1 polymer ?
#
loop_
_entity_poly.entity_id
_entity_poly.type
_entity_poly.pdbx_seq_one_letter_code
_entity_poly.pdbx_strand_id
1 'polypeptide(L)'
;MDTSQFNNNEKEQRIQELFEQSIEKCDRAVKKQKWLTIPTSIILAWLVFFGSFPFTLSIATQSIVIRVCGAACVMLLSFISAWLTNRFNSRMSKARDVNELLRVNDKYRKKLAIYSTIVLVGFFAIIFGFEYLAGTMKHYIFIAILWIVICVMCYITTSRDCREVREIKELMAEK
;
A
#
# COMPACT_ATOMS: atom_id res chain seq x y z
N MET A 1 4.87 -0.89 49.26
CA MET A 1 4.73 -0.27 47.93
C MET A 1 4.42 -1.39 46.97
N ASP A 2 3.22 -1.36 46.37
CA ASP A 2 2.67 -2.51 45.64
C ASP A 2 3.37 -2.64 44.29
N THR A 3 4.12 -3.70 44.12
CA THR A 3 4.83 -4.04 42.86
C THR A 3 3.87 -4.12 41.66
N SER A 4 2.60 -4.39 41.89
CA SER A 4 1.53 -4.43 40.87
C SER A 4 1.18 -3.04 40.33
N GLN A 5 1.18 -1.99 41.16
CA GLN A 5 0.91 -0.62 40.73
C GLN A 5 2.09 -0.05 39.93
N PHE A 6 3.32 -0.38 40.29
CA PHE A 6 4.51 0.05 39.55
C PHE A 6 4.51 -0.54 38.15
N ASN A 7 4.21 -1.83 38.00
CA ASN A 7 4.17 -2.50 36.69
C ASN A 7 3.04 -1.96 35.77
N ASN A 8 1.89 -1.57 36.38
CA ASN A 8 0.80 -0.96 35.59
C ASN A 8 1.16 0.44 35.05
N ASN A 9 1.84 1.26 35.84
CA ASN A 9 2.25 2.60 35.40
C ASN A 9 3.29 2.53 34.27
N GLU A 10 4.24 1.61 34.36
CA GLU A 10 5.26 1.41 33.32
C GLU A 10 4.62 0.91 32.01
N LYS A 11 3.63 0.04 32.11
CA LYS A 11 2.86 -0.46 30.98
C LYS A 11 2.03 0.63 30.30
N GLU A 12 1.36 1.48 31.07
CA GLU A 12 0.61 2.62 30.55
C GLU A 12 1.53 3.63 29.83
N GLN A 13 2.68 3.94 30.41
CA GLN A 13 3.69 4.78 29.77
C GLN A 13 4.16 4.19 28.44
N ARG A 14 4.43 2.88 28.42
CA ARG A 14 4.85 2.19 27.19
C ARG A 14 3.79 2.23 26.09
N ILE A 15 2.53 2.04 26.44
CA ILE A 15 1.41 2.15 25.49
C ILE A 15 1.32 3.57 24.93
N GLN A 16 1.50 4.59 25.77
CA GLN A 16 1.47 5.99 25.35
C GLN A 16 2.63 6.33 24.40
N GLU A 17 3.85 5.86 24.71
CA GLU A 17 5.00 6.04 23.81
C GLU A 17 4.77 5.38 22.45
N LEU A 18 4.26 4.16 22.41
CA LEU A 18 3.96 3.45 21.16
C LEU A 18 2.86 4.15 20.36
N PHE A 19 1.87 4.71 21.04
CA PHE A 19 0.81 5.50 20.42
C PHE A 19 1.38 6.75 19.74
N GLU A 20 2.21 7.54 20.44
CA GLU A 20 2.85 8.73 19.88
C GLU A 20 3.76 8.39 18.70
N GLN A 21 4.56 7.34 18.81
CA GLN A 21 5.40 6.86 17.71
C GLN A 21 4.58 6.46 16.49
N SER A 22 3.43 5.80 16.70
CA SER A 22 2.54 5.40 15.60
C SER A 22 1.95 6.60 14.88
N ILE A 23 1.49 7.62 15.61
CA ILE A 23 0.96 8.87 15.06
C ILE A 23 2.05 9.60 14.26
N GLU A 24 3.24 9.77 14.83
CA GLU A 24 4.35 10.46 14.18
C GLU A 24 4.79 9.76 12.89
N LYS A 25 4.84 8.41 12.90
CA LYS A 25 5.11 7.64 11.68
C LYS A 25 4.07 7.89 10.60
N CYS A 26 2.78 7.88 10.97
CA CYS A 26 1.71 8.13 10.02
C CYS A 26 1.77 9.56 9.46
N ASP A 27 2.04 10.56 10.29
CA ASP A 27 2.17 11.96 9.85
C ASP A 27 3.38 12.15 8.91
N ARG A 28 4.53 11.55 9.25
CA ARG A 28 5.72 11.54 8.38
C ARG A 28 5.42 10.84 7.05
N ALA A 29 4.68 9.72 7.07
CA ALA A 29 4.29 9.01 5.85
C ALA A 29 3.37 9.87 4.96
N VAL A 30 2.39 10.59 5.53
CA VAL A 30 1.52 11.53 4.81
C VAL A 30 2.33 12.63 4.13
N LYS A 31 3.25 13.25 4.86
CA LYS A 31 4.12 14.32 4.32
C LYS A 31 5.01 13.80 3.20
N LYS A 32 5.70 12.67 3.41
CA LYS A 32 6.58 12.05 2.41
C LYS A 32 5.82 11.63 1.16
N GLN A 33 4.63 11.06 1.32
CA GLN A 33 3.83 10.57 0.21
C GLN A 33 3.37 11.69 -0.72
N LYS A 34 3.00 12.85 -0.19
CA LYS A 34 2.63 14.02 -1.01
C LYS A 34 3.73 14.41 -1.99
N TRP A 35 5.00 14.33 -1.57
CA TRP A 35 6.15 14.68 -2.41
C TRP A 35 6.56 13.58 -3.39
N LEU A 36 6.36 12.31 -3.04
CA LEU A 36 6.81 11.18 -3.84
C LEU A 36 5.78 10.70 -4.87
N THR A 37 4.49 10.93 -4.63
CA THR A 37 3.42 10.40 -5.50
C THR A 37 3.53 10.94 -6.92
N ILE A 38 3.71 12.24 -7.09
CA ILE A 38 3.76 12.86 -8.42
C ILE A 38 4.97 12.35 -9.22
N PRO A 39 6.22 12.46 -8.74
CA PRO A 39 7.37 12.00 -9.53
C PRO A 39 7.34 10.49 -9.79
N THR A 40 6.93 9.66 -8.84
CA THR A 40 6.84 8.21 -9.07
C THR A 40 5.78 7.85 -10.10
N SER A 41 4.62 8.51 -10.10
CA SER A 41 3.58 8.29 -11.09
C SER A 41 4.02 8.72 -12.50
N ILE A 42 4.73 9.83 -12.61
CA ILE A 42 5.30 10.30 -13.88
C ILE A 42 6.35 9.32 -14.41
N ILE A 43 7.26 8.86 -13.56
CA ILE A 43 8.30 7.88 -13.93
C ILE A 43 7.66 6.58 -14.42
N LEU A 44 6.65 6.05 -13.70
CA LEU A 44 5.95 4.84 -14.09
C LEU A 44 5.23 5.01 -15.43
N ALA A 45 4.53 6.13 -15.64
CA ALA A 45 3.86 6.43 -16.89
C ALA A 45 4.87 6.55 -18.05
N TRP A 46 6.01 7.18 -17.82
CA TRP A 46 7.10 7.32 -18.79
C TRP A 46 7.68 5.95 -19.16
N LEU A 47 7.94 5.09 -18.17
CA LEU A 47 8.43 3.72 -18.40
C LEU A 47 7.44 2.90 -19.24
N VAL A 48 6.14 3.02 -18.98
CA VAL A 48 5.10 2.35 -19.77
C VAL A 48 5.06 2.92 -21.20
N PHE A 49 5.10 4.24 -21.34
CA PHE A 49 5.03 4.90 -22.65
C PHE A 49 6.21 4.52 -23.54
N PHE A 50 7.42 4.46 -23.02
CA PHE A 50 8.63 4.12 -23.79
C PHE A 50 8.95 2.63 -23.86
N GLY A 51 8.19 1.78 -23.13
CA GLY A 51 8.42 0.33 -23.15
C GLY A 51 9.74 -0.09 -22.52
N SER A 52 10.24 0.69 -21.56
CA SER A 52 11.53 0.43 -20.88
C SER A 52 11.47 -0.75 -19.91
N PHE A 53 10.30 -1.26 -19.61
CA PHE A 53 10.13 -2.49 -18.85
C PHE A 53 10.10 -3.71 -19.77
N PRO A 54 10.71 -4.84 -19.39
CA PRO A 54 10.66 -6.06 -20.19
C PRO A 54 9.23 -6.56 -20.45
N PHE A 55 8.27 -6.22 -19.58
CA PHE A 55 6.85 -6.56 -19.73
C PHE A 55 6.05 -5.56 -20.57
N THR A 56 6.62 -4.39 -20.88
CA THR A 56 5.97 -3.34 -21.68
C THR A 56 6.60 -3.19 -23.06
N LEU A 57 7.51 -4.08 -23.43
CA LEU A 57 8.19 -4.06 -24.72
C LEU A 57 7.19 -4.18 -25.87
N SER A 58 6.13 -4.96 -25.68
CA SER A 58 5.01 -5.09 -26.61
C SER A 58 4.23 -3.79 -26.80
N ILE A 59 4.11 -2.97 -25.74
CA ILE A 59 3.46 -1.65 -25.82
C ILE A 59 4.27 -0.71 -26.71
N ALA A 60 5.61 -0.81 -26.66
CA ALA A 60 6.49 0.02 -27.48
C ALA A 60 6.32 -0.20 -29.00
N THR A 61 5.85 -1.38 -29.42
CA THR A 61 5.56 -1.71 -30.82
C THR A 61 4.16 -1.31 -31.27
N GLN A 62 3.28 -0.92 -30.32
CA GLN A 62 1.90 -0.54 -30.58
C GLN A 62 1.76 0.90 -31.07
N SER A 63 0.57 1.24 -31.54
CA SER A 63 0.25 2.62 -31.93
C SER A 63 0.42 3.60 -30.77
N ILE A 64 0.72 4.84 -31.07
CA ILE A 64 0.92 5.90 -30.07
C ILE A 64 -0.31 6.08 -29.16
N VAL A 65 -1.51 5.84 -29.68
CA VAL A 65 -2.77 5.93 -28.95
C VAL A 65 -2.79 4.90 -27.81
N ILE A 66 -2.41 3.66 -28.08
CA ILE A 66 -2.37 2.58 -27.09
C ILE A 66 -1.36 2.89 -25.99
N ARG A 67 -0.18 3.43 -26.36
CA ARG A 67 0.85 3.84 -25.40
C ARG A 67 0.36 4.97 -24.47
N VAL A 68 -0.31 5.98 -25.02
CA VAL A 68 -0.88 7.08 -24.24
C VAL A 68 -1.96 6.57 -23.29
N CYS A 69 -2.87 5.73 -23.78
CA CYS A 69 -3.91 5.11 -22.93
C CYS A 69 -3.32 4.27 -21.79
N GLY A 70 -2.32 3.44 -22.09
CA GLY A 70 -1.63 2.63 -21.09
C GLY A 70 -0.94 3.47 -20.02
N ALA A 71 -0.21 4.50 -20.41
CA ALA A 71 0.44 5.43 -19.51
C ALA A 71 -0.57 6.18 -18.63
N ALA A 72 -1.68 6.64 -19.22
CA ALA A 72 -2.75 7.32 -18.49
C ALA A 72 -3.42 6.40 -17.45
N CYS A 73 -3.71 5.15 -17.80
CA CYS A 73 -4.25 4.15 -16.87
C CYS A 73 -3.31 3.87 -15.70
N VAL A 74 -2.01 3.72 -15.97
CA VAL A 74 -1.00 3.50 -14.94
C VAL A 74 -0.88 4.69 -13.99
N MET A 75 -0.91 5.92 -14.53
CA MET A 75 -0.95 7.13 -13.70
C MET A 75 -2.19 7.14 -12.80
N LEU A 76 -3.36 6.88 -13.35
CA LEU A 76 -4.61 6.87 -12.61
C LEU A 76 -4.58 5.87 -11.45
N LEU A 77 -4.13 4.64 -11.72
CA LEU A 77 -4.01 3.59 -10.69
C LEU A 77 -2.99 3.97 -9.60
N SER A 78 -1.87 4.58 -9.98
CA SER A 78 -0.86 5.08 -9.03
C SER A 78 -1.43 6.16 -8.13
N PHE A 79 -2.19 7.12 -8.68
CA PHE A 79 -2.86 8.16 -7.89
C PHE A 79 -3.92 7.59 -6.95
N ILE A 80 -4.74 6.64 -7.41
CA ILE A 80 -5.75 5.97 -6.57
C ILE A 80 -5.06 5.26 -5.40
N SER A 81 -4.00 4.49 -5.66
CA SER A 81 -3.24 3.79 -4.62
C SER A 81 -2.65 4.75 -3.59
N ALA A 82 -2.01 5.82 -4.06
CA ALA A 82 -1.43 6.85 -3.19
C ALA A 82 -2.49 7.57 -2.37
N TRP A 83 -3.64 7.91 -2.97
CA TRP A 83 -4.75 8.56 -2.29
C TRP A 83 -5.35 7.68 -1.18
N LEU A 84 -5.54 6.38 -1.45
CA LEU A 84 -6.04 5.43 -0.48
C LEU A 84 -5.10 5.30 0.73
N THR A 85 -3.80 5.14 0.48
CA THR A 85 -2.78 5.03 1.52
C THR A 85 -2.68 6.33 2.33
N ASN A 86 -2.70 7.48 1.66
CA ASN A 86 -2.65 8.78 2.32
C ASN A 86 -3.90 9.02 3.20
N ARG A 87 -5.08 8.63 2.72
CA ARG A 87 -6.32 8.72 3.47
C ARG A 87 -6.31 7.83 4.71
N PHE A 88 -5.73 6.63 4.63
CA PHE A 88 -5.55 5.75 5.77
C PHE A 88 -4.60 6.37 6.80
N ASN A 89 -3.38 6.75 6.39
CA ASN A 89 -2.38 7.33 7.27
C ASN A 89 -2.86 8.64 7.91
N SER A 90 -3.57 9.48 7.17
CA SER A 90 -4.17 10.72 7.70
C SER A 90 -5.27 10.47 8.74
N ARG A 91 -5.96 9.34 8.69
CA ARG A 91 -6.93 8.96 9.73
C ARG A 91 -6.24 8.43 10.97
N MET A 92 -5.19 7.63 10.78
CA MET A 92 -4.37 7.13 11.88
C MET A 92 -3.68 8.27 12.63
N SER A 93 -3.10 9.24 11.92
CA SER A 93 -2.41 10.38 12.54
C SER A 93 -3.34 11.36 13.28
N LYS A 94 -4.65 11.27 13.07
CA LYS A 94 -5.65 12.11 13.74
C LYS A 94 -6.35 11.42 14.91
N ALA A 95 -5.97 10.19 15.25
CA ALA A 95 -6.52 9.49 16.40
C ALA A 95 -6.17 10.25 17.68
N ARG A 96 -7.17 10.42 18.56
CA ARG A 96 -7.05 11.18 19.80
C ARG A 96 -6.57 10.33 20.98
N ASP A 97 -6.87 9.05 20.92
CA ASP A 97 -6.53 8.08 21.93
C ASP A 97 -6.18 6.71 21.33
N VAL A 98 -5.65 5.82 22.16
CA VAL A 98 -5.23 4.47 21.78
C VAL A 98 -6.40 3.65 21.23
N ASN A 99 -7.59 3.76 21.84
CA ASN A 99 -8.76 2.98 21.43
C ASN A 99 -9.24 3.43 20.04
N GLU A 100 -9.23 4.74 19.75
CA GLU A 100 -9.56 5.28 18.45
C GLU A 100 -8.53 4.81 17.40
N LEU A 101 -7.22 4.82 17.74
CA LEU A 101 -6.16 4.32 16.87
C LEU A 101 -6.41 2.86 16.47
N LEU A 102 -6.67 2.00 17.44
CA LEU A 102 -6.94 0.58 17.22
C LEU A 102 -8.20 0.38 16.37
N ARG A 103 -9.27 1.10 16.67
CA ARG A 103 -10.53 1.06 15.91
C ARG A 103 -10.34 1.50 14.47
N VAL A 104 -9.60 2.58 14.23
CA VAL A 104 -9.27 3.06 12.88
C VAL A 104 -8.44 2.02 12.15
N ASN A 105 -7.40 1.48 12.80
CA ASN A 105 -6.56 0.45 12.22
C ASN A 105 -7.39 -0.78 11.80
N ASP A 106 -8.17 -1.36 12.69
CA ASP A 106 -8.94 -2.58 12.43
C ASP A 106 -10.00 -2.38 11.34
N LYS A 107 -10.66 -1.22 11.34
CA LYS A 107 -11.70 -0.90 10.36
C LYS A 107 -11.15 -0.67 8.96
N TYR A 108 -10.03 0.03 8.84
CA TYR A 108 -9.56 0.53 7.54
C TYR A 108 -8.41 -0.28 6.95
N ARG A 109 -7.60 -0.98 7.76
CA ARG A 109 -6.45 -1.72 7.26
C ARG A 109 -6.84 -2.86 6.32
N LYS A 110 -7.82 -3.68 6.70
CA LYS A 110 -8.32 -4.75 5.81
C LYS A 110 -8.87 -4.19 4.51
N LYS A 111 -9.61 -3.06 4.60
CA LYS A 111 -10.11 -2.38 3.40
C LYS A 111 -8.96 -1.86 2.53
N LEU A 112 -7.93 -1.27 3.12
CA LEU A 112 -6.75 -0.80 2.38
C LEU A 112 -6.05 -1.97 1.68
N ALA A 113 -5.89 -3.11 2.35
CA ALA A 113 -5.30 -4.32 1.76
C ALA A 113 -6.10 -4.82 0.55
N ILE A 114 -7.43 -4.89 0.67
CA ILE A 114 -8.31 -5.28 -0.45
C ILE A 114 -8.19 -4.29 -1.61
N TYR A 115 -8.29 -2.98 -1.35
CA TYR A 115 -8.22 -1.98 -2.42
C TYR A 115 -6.84 -1.93 -3.08
N SER A 116 -5.75 -2.04 -2.33
CA SER A 116 -4.41 -2.08 -2.92
C SER A 116 -4.20 -3.33 -3.78
N THR A 117 -4.77 -4.47 -3.38
CA THR A 117 -4.75 -5.68 -4.19
C THR A 117 -5.59 -5.53 -5.47
N ILE A 118 -6.78 -4.92 -5.39
CA ILE A 118 -7.61 -4.64 -6.58
C ILE A 118 -6.87 -3.73 -7.57
N VAL A 119 -6.20 -2.68 -7.07
CA VAL A 119 -5.39 -1.78 -7.91
C VAL A 119 -4.25 -2.55 -8.58
N LEU A 120 -3.59 -3.45 -7.85
CA LEU A 120 -2.50 -4.27 -8.38
C LEU A 120 -3.00 -5.26 -9.44
N VAL A 121 -4.17 -5.89 -9.21
CA VAL A 121 -4.83 -6.77 -10.20
C VAL A 121 -5.22 -5.98 -11.44
N GLY A 122 -5.76 -4.77 -11.27
CA GLY A 122 -6.09 -3.87 -12.40
C GLY A 122 -4.86 -3.51 -13.23
N PHE A 123 -3.74 -3.22 -12.57
CA PHE A 123 -2.47 -2.96 -13.22
C PHE A 123 -1.99 -4.15 -14.06
N PHE A 124 -2.09 -5.35 -13.49
CA PHE A 124 -1.77 -6.59 -14.20
C PHE A 124 -2.68 -6.80 -15.41
N ALA A 125 -4.00 -6.62 -15.23
CA ALA A 125 -4.96 -6.82 -16.32
C ALA A 125 -4.68 -5.89 -17.51
N ILE A 126 -4.25 -4.66 -17.25
CA ILE A 126 -3.86 -3.71 -18.31
C ILE A 126 -2.63 -4.23 -19.05
N ILE A 127 -1.55 -4.55 -18.32
CA ILE A 127 -0.31 -5.04 -18.94
C ILE A 127 -0.57 -6.32 -19.74
N PHE A 128 -1.27 -7.27 -19.12
CA PHE A 128 -1.59 -8.55 -19.74
C PHE A 128 -2.48 -8.41 -20.97
N GLY A 129 -3.46 -7.49 -20.92
CA GLY A 129 -4.30 -7.19 -22.07
C GLY A 129 -3.51 -6.63 -23.26
N PHE A 130 -2.54 -5.76 -23.01
CA PHE A 130 -1.67 -5.24 -24.06
C PHE A 130 -0.74 -6.31 -24.64
N GLU A 131 -0.16 -7.16 -23.81
CA GLU A 131 0.67 -8.30 -24.26
C GLU A 131 -0.14 -9.28 -25.13
N TYR A 132 -1.40 -9.56 -24.73
CA TYR A 132 -2.31 -10.42 -25.49
C TYR A 132 -2.64 -9.83 -26.86
N LEU A 133 -2.98 -8.54 -26.91
CA LEU A 133 -3.28 -7.84 -28.16
C LEU A 133 -2.07 -7.76 -29.11
N ALA A 134 -0.86 -7.73 -28.54
CA ALA A 134 0.37 -7.70 -29.30
C ALA A 134 0.79 -9.08 -29.87
N GLY A 135 0.16 -10.17 -29.44
CA GLY A 135 0.52 -11.54 -29.84
C GLY A 135 1.88 -12.02 -29.35
N THR A 136 2.46 -11.33 -28.33
CA THR A 136 3.83 -11.59 -27.82
C THR A 136 3.88 -12.59 -26.66
N MET A 137 2.78 -13.23 -26.36
CA MET A 137 2.60 -14.09 -25.18
C MET A 137 3.31 -15.45 -25.28
N LYS A 138 4.62 -15.48 -25.04
CA LYS A 138 5.36 -16.77 -24.95
C LYS A 138 5.36 -17.40 -23.55
N HIS A 139 5.17 -16.62 -22.48
CA HIS A 139 5.32 -17.10 -21.10
C HIS A 139 4.20 -16.63 -20.15
N TYR A 140 2.99 -16.46 -20.67
CA TYR A 140 1.86 -15.89 -19.93
C TYR A 140 1.51 -16.66 -18.62
N ILE A 141 1.65 -17.99 -18.60
CA ILE A 141 1.36 -18.81 -17.41
C ILE A 141 2.34 -18.46 -16.28
N PHE A 142 3.64 -18.36 -16.57
CA PHE A 142 4.65 -18.02 -15.57
C PHE A 142 4.44 -16.60 -15.03
N ILE A 143 4.15 -15.65 -15.92
CA ILE A 143 3.87 -14.25 -15.53
C ILE A 143 2.62 -14.18 -14.66
N ALA A 144 1.54 -14.90 -15.01
CA ALA A 144 0.32 -14.94 -14.23
C ALA A 144 0.56 -15.52 -12.82
N ILE A 145 1.31 -16.61 -12.70
CA ILE A 145 1.67 -17.20 -11.40
C ILE A 145 2.47 -16.19 -10.56
N LEU A 146 3.48 -15.54 -11.15
CA LEU A 146 4.28 -14.53 -10.46
C LEU A 146 3.42 -13.38 -9.93
N TRP A 147 2.46 -12.89 -10.73
CA TRP A 147 1.55 -11.83 -10.32
C TRP A 147 0.59 -12.27 -9.21
N ILE A 148 0.09 -13.49 -9.25
CA ILE A 148 -0.72 -14.04 -8.15
C ILE A 148 0.09 -14.03 -6.84
N VAL A 149 1.34 -14.48 -6.88
CA VAL A 149 2.25 -14.44 -5.72
C VAL A 149 2.45 -13.01 -5.23
N ILE A 150 2.71 -12.05 -6.12
CA ILE A 150 2.85 -10.63 -5.77
C ILE A 150 1.57 -10.08 -5.13
N CYS A 151 0.40 -10.38 -5.69
CA CYS A 151 -0.89 -9.96 -5.12
C CYS A 151 -1.12 -10.52 -3.71
N VAL A 152 -0.84 -11.81 -3.51
CA VAL A 152 -0.96 -12.46 -2.20
C VAL A 152 0.03 -11.84 -1.20
N MET A 153 1.28 -11.64 -1.58
CA MET A 153 2.28 -10.99 -0.73
C MET A 153 1.91 -9.55 -0.38
N CYS A 154 1.40 -8.79 -1.35
CA CYS A 154 0.91 -7.42 -1.14
C CYS A 154 -0.26 -7.41 -0.15
N TYR A 155 -1.23 -8.31 -0.31
CA TYR A 155 -2.36 -8.44 0.63
C TYR A 155 -1.88 -8.78 2.04
N ILE A 156 -1.01 -9.79 2.20
CA ILE A 156 -0.49 -10.21 3.50
C ILE A 156 0.27 -9.07 4.18
N THR A 157 1.19 -8.41 3.47
CA THR A 157 1.99 -7.31 4.03
C THR A 157 1.13 -6.10 4.39
N THR A 158 0.15 -5.75 3.57
CA THR A 158 -0.72 -4.60 3.83
C THR A 158 -1.76 -4.89 4.91
N SER A 159 -2.21 -6.14 5.06
CA SER A 159 -3.19 -6.52 6.08
C SER A 159 -2.59 -6.69 7.49
N ARG A 160 -1.27 -6.88 7.60
CA ARG A 160 -0.59 -7.01 8.89
C ARG A 160 -0.56 -5.67 9.62
N ASP A 161 -0.78 -5.71 10.93
CA ASP A 161 -0.64 -4.53 11.79
C ASP A 161 0.81 -4.02 11.78
N CYS A 162 0.97 -2.70 11.91
CA CYS A 162 2.28 -2.12 12.17
C CYS A 162 2.82 -2.70 13.49
N ARG A 163 4.14 -2.71 13.65
CA ARG A 163 4.79 -3.24 14.84
C ARG A 163 4.24 -2.58 16.11
N GLU A 164 4.12 -1.26 16.11
CA GLU A 164 3.67 -0.47 17.25
C GLU A 164 2.22 -0.82 17.63
N VAL A 165 1.31 -0.91 16.66
CA VAL A 165 -0.09 -1.27 16.87
C VAL A 165 -0.22 -2.70 17.42
N ARG A 166 0.60 -3.61 16.95
CA ARG A 166 0.63 -4.99 17.44
C ARG A 166 1.11 -5.05 18.89
N GLU A 167 2.21 -4.37 19.21
CA GLU A 167 2.72 -4.29 20.59
C GLU A 167 1.69 -3.66 21.54
N ILE A 168 0.96 -2.62 21.11
CA ILE A 168 -0.16 -2.05 21.91
C ILE A 168 -1.23 -3.11 22.18
N LYS A 169 -1.65 -3.87 21.15
CA LYS A 169 -2.66 -4.92 21.30
C LYS A 169 -2.20 -6.02 22.26
N GLU A 170 -0.95 -6.44 22.17
CA GLU A 170 -0.35 -7.45 23.06
C GLU A 170 -0.35 -6.94 24.52
N LEU A 171 0.15 -5.73 24.75
CA LEU A 171 0.14 -5.11 26.07
C LEU A 171 -1.26 -4.92 26.64
N MET A 172 -2.27 -4.63 25.84
CA MET A 172 -3.66 -4.51 26.29
C MET A 172 -4.32 -5.86 26.55
N ALA A 173 -3.89 -6.93 25.89
CA ALA A 173 -4.43 -8.28 26.08
C ALA A 173 -3.90 -8.98 27.35
N GLU A 174 -2.76 -8.55 27.87
CA GLU A 174 -2.16 -9.06 29.11
C GLU A 174 -2.85 -8.52 30.39
N LYS A 175 -4.08 -8.03 30.30
CA LYS A 175 -4.94 -7.71 31.43
C LYS A 175 -5.63 -8.99 31.89
#